data_9e18b84aea99a745b73c9f9308f2a1b4
#
_entry.id   9e18b84aea99a745b73c9f9308f2a1b4
#
_cell.length_a   1.000
_cell.length_b   1.000
_cell.length_c   1.000
_cell.angle_alpha   90.00
_cell.angle_beta   90.00
_cell.angle_gamma   90.00
#
_symmetry.space_group_name_H-M   'P 1'
#
loop_
_entity.id
_entity.type
_entity.pdbx_description
1 polymer ?
#
loop_
_entity_poly.entity_id
_entity_poly.type
_entity_poly.pdbx_seq_one_letter_code
_entity_poly.pdbx_strand_id
1 'polypeptide(L)'
;MDKFIAHILVVDDDEGIRSLVKKYLNENNFLVTTADSAENAYEKIKIVKFDLIILDIMMPGKNGLEFIKEHKKQLESPIILLTAKGEASERVEGLEIGADDYLPKPFEPKELILRI
;
A
#
# COMPACT_ATOMS: atom_id res chain seq x y z
N MET A 1 26.39 2.49 -2.48
CA MET A 1 25.83 1.19 -2.13
C MET A 1 24.45 1.38 -1.52
N ASP A 2 23.50 0.63 -2.01
CA ASP A 2 22.14 0.66 -1.52
C ASP A 2 22.05 0.02 -0.14
N LYS A 3 21.52 0.76 0.83
CA LYS A 3 21.39 0.27 2.20
C LYS A 3 19.98 -0.18 2.51
N PHE A 4 19.07 -0.06 1.56
CA PHE A 4 17.68 -0.39 1.79
C PHE A 4 17.38 -1.84 1.46
N ILE A 5 16.52 -2.46 2.28
CA ILE A 5 16.10 -3.83 2.10
C ILE A 5 15.20 -3.96 0.87
N ALA A 6 14.29 -2.99 0.69
CA ALA A 6 13.31 -3.02 -0.37
C ALA A 6 12.77 -1.63 -0.62
N HIS A 7 12.14 -1.43 -1.78
CA HIS A 7 11.48 -0.18 -2.13
C HIS A 7 9.96 -0.38 -2.06
N ILE A 8 9.30 0.39 -1.21
CA ILE A 8 7.87 0.24 -0.91
C ILE A 8 7.11 1.47 -1.39
N LEU A 9 5.99 1.25 -2.08
CA LEU A 9 5.06 2.31 -2.43
C LEU A 9 3.94 2.33 -1.41
N VAL A 10 3.69 3.49 -0.80
CA VAL A 10 2.60 3.68 0.17
C VAL A 10 1.57 4.60 -0.45
N VAL A 11 0.36 4.10 -0.64
CA VAL A 11 -0.74 4.83 -1.26
C VAL A 11 -1.85 5.07 -0.24
N ASP A 12 -2.04 6.31 0.13
CA ASP A 12 -3.07 6.71 1.10
C ASP A 12 -3.36 8.19 0.89
N ASP A 13 -4.62 8.60 0.95
CA ASP A 13 -4.98 9.99 0.79
C ASP A 13 -4.73 10.80 2.06
N ASP A 14 -4.51 10.15 3.19
CA ASP A 14 -4.23 10.82 4.46
C ASP A 14 -2.74 11.13 4.57
N GLU A 15 -2.41 12.42 4.56
CA GLU A 15 -1.02 12.87 4.65
C GLU A 15 -0.35 12.42 5.95
N GLY A 16 -1.09 12.44 7.05
CA GLY A 16 -0.55 12.01 8.34
C GLY A 16 -0.15 10.55 8.34
N ILE A 17 -0.97 9.71 7.74
CA ILE A 17 -0.65 8.28 7.64
C ILE A 17 0.54 8.07 6.72
N ARG A 18 0.57 8.74 5.56
CA ARG A 18 1.71 8.64 4.66
C ARG A 18 3.02 9.00 5.35
N SER A 19 3.01 10.12 6.06
CA SER A 19 4.21 10.61 6.76
C SER A 19 4.66 9.66 7.85
N LEU A 20 3.72 9.16 8.64
CA LEU A 20 4.01 8.24 9.73
C LEU A 20 4.59 6.93 9.21
N VAL A 21 3.94 6.34 8.22
CA VAL A 21 4.37 5.07 7.65
C VAL A 21 5.74 5.23 6.99
N LYS A 22 5.92 6.31 6.22
CA LYS A 22 7.20 6.56 5.56
C LYS A 22 8.34 6.68 6.58
N LYS A 23 8.11 7.45 7.63
CA LYS A 23 9.14 7.63 8.65
C LYS A 23 9.51 6.30 9.30
N TYR A 24 8.50 5.54 9.69
CA TYR A 24 8.74 4.28 10.38
C TYR A 24 9.45 3.26 9.48
N LEU A 25 9.03 3.14 8.23
CA LEU A 25 9.65 2.23 7.29
C LEU A 25 11.08 2.65 6.96
N ASN A 26 11.33 3.95 6.79
CA ASN A 26 12.68 4.44 6.55
C ASN A 26 13.61 4.10 7.73
N GLU A 27 13.10 4.19 8.95
CA GLU A 27 13.87 3.85 10.14
C GLU A 27 14.20 2.36 10.20
N ASN A 28 13.47 1.55 9.47
CA ASN A 28 13.69 0.11 9.41
C ASN A 28 14.34 -0.33 8.09
N ASN A 29 15.02 0.59 7.43
CA ASN A 29 15.82 0.34 6.24
C ASN A 29 15.04 0.01 4.98
N PHE A 30 13.83 0.55 4.86
CA PHE A 30 13.06 0.49 3.61
C PHE A 30 13.10 1.84 2.93
N LEU A 31 13.26 1.83 1.61
CA LEU A 31 13.09 3.03 0.81
C LEU A 31 11.61 3.18 0.51
N VAL A 32 11.06 4.39 0.69
CA VAL A 32 9.62 4.60 0.57
C VAL A 32 9.32 5.72 -0.42
N THR A 33 8.42 5.43 -1.35
CA THR A 33 7.79 6.42 -2.22
C THR A 33 6.32 6.48 -1.83
N THR A 34 5.73 7.65 -1.79
CA THR A 34 4.33 7.82 -1.41
C THR A 34 3.50 8.29 -2.59
N ALA A 35 2.20 7.97 -2.55
CA ALA A 35 1.22 8.45 -3.51
C ALA A 35 -0.06 8.81 -2.74
N ASP A 36 -0.75 9.86 -3.17
CA ASP A 36 -1.92 10.36 -2.48
C ASP A 36 -3.25 9.91 -3.10
N SER A 37 -3.18 9.19 -4.21
CA SER A 37 -4.36 8.75 -4.94
C SER A 37 -4.02 7.57 -5.83
N ALA A 38 -5.04 6.91 -6.36
CA ALA A 38 -4.85 5.83 -7.31
C ALA A 38 -4.16 6.31 -8.58
N GLU A 39 -4.52 7.49 -9.07
CA GLU A 39 -3.91 8.04 -10.26
C GLU A 39 -2.44 8.35 -10.06
N ASN A 40 -2.10 8.93 -8.91
CA ASN A 40 -0.71 9.23 -8.56
C ASN A 40 0.08 7.94 -8.43
N ALA A 41 -0.52 6.91 -7.81
CA ALA A 41 0.12 5.61 -7.67
C ALA A 41 0.41 4.97 -9.04
N TYR A 42 -0.54 5.07 -9.96
CA TYR A 42 -0.36 4.51 -11.29
C TYR A 42 0.82 5.16 -12.01
N GLU A 43 0.95 6.48 -11.88
CA GLU A 43 2.09 7.17 -12.49
C GLU A 43 3.42 6.70 -11.90
N LYS A 44 3.45 6.43 -10.60
CA LYS A 44 4.66 5.95 -9.95
C LYS A 44 5.03 4.54 -10.42
N ILE A 45 4.08 3.63 -10.52
CA ILE A 45 4.38 2.24 -10.90
C ILE A 45 4.78 2.11 -12.36
N LYS A 46 4.47 3.09 -13.21
CA LYS A 46 4.93 3.08 -14.59
C LYS A 46 6.42 3.39 -14.70
N ILE A 47 6.96 4.07 -13.71
CA ILE A 47 8.34 4.55 -13.73
C ILE A 47 9.26 3.66 -12.91
N VAL A 48 8.78 3.18 -11.78
CA VAL A 48 9.59 2.44 -10.80
C VAL A 48 8.92 1.11 -10.48
N LYS A 49 9.71 0.07 -10.39
CA LYS A 49 9.22 -1.23 -9.91
C LYS A 49 9.39 -1.27 -8.40
N PHE A 50 8.29 -1.51 -7.70
CA PHE A 50 8.31 -1.59 -6.24
C PHE A 50 8.33 -3.04 -5.79
N ASP A 51 8.95 -3.28 -4.65
CA ASP A 51 8.99 -4.63 -4.06
C ASP A 51 7.72 -4.94 -3.30
N LEU A 52 6.99 -3.91 -2.87
CA LEU A 52 5.75 -4.06 -2.12
C LEU A 52 4.91 -2.79 -2.31
N ILE A 53 3.60 -2.95 -2.38
CA ILE A 53 2.65 -1.83 -2.43
C ILE A 53 1.75 -1.92 -1.20
N ILE A 54 1.70 -0.84 -0.42
CA ILE A 54 0.77 -0.70 0.70
C ILE A 54 -0.31 0.25 0.20
N LEU A 55 -1.55 -0.21 0.15
CA LEU A 55 -2.63 0.47 -0.57
C LEU A 55 -3.86 0.62 0.31
N ASP A 56 -4.27 1.86 0.54
CA ASP A 56 -5.50 2.15 1.26
C ASP A 56 -6.71 1.86 0.35
N ILE A 57 -7.73 1.22 0.90
CA ILE A 57 -8.96 0.97 0.14
C ILE A 57 -9.76 2.25 -0.02
N MET A 58 -9.92 3.00 1.06
CA MET A 58 -10.80 4.17 1.08
C MET A 58 -10.06 5.42 0.62
N MET A 59 -10.20 5.75 -0.66
CA MET A 59 -9.63 6.96 -1.23
C MET A 59 -10.68 7.67 -2.08
N PRO A 60 -10.65 9.01 -2.15
CA PRO A 60 -11.54 9.75 -3.04
C PRO A 60 -11.31 9.36 -4.50
N GLY A 61 -12.36 9.34 -5.28
CA GLY A 61 -12.27 8.92 -6.66
C GLY A 61 -12.15 7.41 -6.74
N LYS A 62 -11.09 6.91 -7.36
CA LYS A 62 -10.87 5.49 -7.48
C LYS A 62 -10.33 4.90 -6.18
N ASN A 63 -11.01 3.92 -5.60
CA ASN A 63 -10.55 3.29 -4.38
C ASN A 63 -9.50 2.21 -4.65
N GLY A 64 -8.92 1.66 -3.56
CA GLY A 64 -7.86 0.68 -3.68
C GLY A 64 -8.28 -0.61 -4.40
N LEU A 65 -9.51 -1.06 -4.17
CA LEU A 65 -10.00 -2.28 -4.83
C LEU A 65 -10.14 -2.09 -6.33
N GLU A 66 -10.67 -0.94 -6.74
CA GLU A 66 -10.78 -0.59 -8.17
C GLU A 66 -9.41 -0.50 -8.81
N PHE A 67 -8.44 0.06 -8.09
CA PHE A 67 -7.08 0.20 -8.59
C PHE A 67 -6.48 -1.18 -8.89
N ILE A 68 -6.65 -2.13 -7.96
CA ILE A 68 -6.13 -3.49 -8.17
C ILE A 68 -6.79 -4.14 -9.38
N LYS A 69 -8.12 -4.04 -9.49
CA LYS A 69 -8.86 -4.63 -10.61
C LYS A 69 -8.37 -4.12 -11.96
N GLU A 70 -8.15 -2.81 -12.05
CA GLU A 70 -7.75 -2.20 -13.32
C GLU A 70 -6.32 -2.51 -13.71
N HIS A 71 -5.43 -2.67 -12.73
CA HIS A 71 -4.00 -2.77 -13.01
C HIS A 71 -3.38 -4.09 -12.62
N LYS A 72 -4.19 -5.09 -12.31
CA LYS A 72 -3.68 -6.37 -11.80
C LYS A 72 -2.62 -7.00 -12.69
N LYS A 73 -2.82 -6.96 -14.01
CA LYS A 73 -1.85 -7.55 -14.93
C LYS A 73 -0.51 -6.82 -14.94
N GLN A 74 -0.51 -5.55 -14.55
CA GLN A 74 0.69 -4.73 -14.51
C GLN A 74 1.34 -4.75 -13.14
N LEU A 75 0.61 -5.18 -12.11
CA LEU A 75 1.08 -5.19 -10.73
C LEU A 75 1.73 -6.53 -10.43
N GLU A 76 3.04 -6.58 -10.53
CA GLU A 76 3.80 -7.77 -10.17
C GLU A 76 4.15 -7.79 -8.69
N SER A 77 4.07 -6.62 -8.03
CA SER A 77 4.43 -6.48 -6.64
C SER A 77 3.36 -7.05 -5.71
N PRO A 78 3.75 -7.64 -4.57
CA PRO A 78 2.79 -7.99 -3.53
C PRO A 78 2.06 -6.75 -3.02
N ILE A 79 0.83 -6.93 -2.58
CA ILE A 79 -0.02 -5.83 -2.11
C ILE A 79 -0.54 -6.11 -0.71
N ILE A 80 -0.36 -5.15 0.20
CA ILE A 80 -1.00 -5.16 1.52
C ILE A 80 -2.06 -4.07 1.50
N LEU A 81 -3.32 -4.44 1.73
CA LEU A 81 -4.42 -3.48 1.79
C LEU A 81 -4.57 -2.92 3.20
N LEU A 82 -4.79 -1.61 3.28
CA LEU A 82 -5.18 -0.96 4.52
C LEU A 82 -6.68 -0.77 4.49
N THR A 83 -7.37 -1.31 5.49
CA THR A 83 -8.83 -1.31 5.52
C THR A 83 -9.37 -0.55 6.71
N ALA A 84 -10.60 -0.04 6.59
CA ALA A 84 -11.30 0.52 7.72
C ALA A 84 -11.65 -0.62 8.68
N LYS A 85 -11.69 -0.29 9.97
CA LYS A 85 -11.97 -1.26 11.00
C LYS A 85 -13.36 -1.89 10.79
N GLY A 86 -13.44 -3.20 10.82
CA GLY A 86 -14.71 -3.90 10.78
C GLY A 86 -15.25 -4.21 9.39
N GLU A 87 -14.54 -3.85 8.34
CA GLU A 87 -15.01 -4.06 6.97
C GLU A 87 -14.61 -5.42 6.43
N ALA A 88 -15.26 -6.47 6.96
CA ALA A 88 -14.93 -7.84 6.58
C ALA A 88 -15.19 -8.11 5.11
N SER A 89 -16.25 -7.52 4.53
CA SER A 89 -16.58 -7.72 3.12
C SER A 89 -15.49 -7.15 2.20
N GLU A 90 -14.93 -6.00 2.54
CA GLU A 90 -13.86 -5.40 1.77
C GLU A 90 -12.58 -6.23 1.85
N ARG A 91 -12.33 -6.83 3.01
CA ARG A 91 -11.18 -7.70 3.19
C ARG A 91 -11.26 -8.92 2.30
N VAL A 92 -12.41 -9.58 2.28
CA VAL A 92 -12.63 -10.76 1.45
C VAL A 92 -12.49 -10.39 -0.02
N GLU A 93 -13.15 -9.32 -0.44
CA GLU A 93 -13.07 -8.86 -1.82
C GLU A 93 -11.63 -8.54 -2.22
N GLY A 94 -10.88 -7.87 -1.36
CA GLY A 94 -9.50 -7.52 -1.64
C GLY A 94 -8.63 -8.74 -1.86
N LEU A 95 -8.78 -9.76 -1.03
CA LEU A 95 -8.00 -10.98 -1.17
C LEU A 95 -8.39 -11.75 -2.44
N GLU A 96 -9.67 -11.75 -2.78
CA GLU A 96 -10.15 -12.42 -3.99
C GLU A 96 -9.61 -11.78 -5.26
N ILE A 97 -9.47 -10.45 -5.29
CA ILE A 97 -8.99 -9.76 -6.49
C ILE A 97 -7.48 -9.68 -6.59
N GLY A 98 -6.76 -10.16 -5.57
CA GLY A 98 -5.33 -10.32 -5.70
C GLY A 98 -4.43 -9.64 -4.69
N ALA A 99 -4.99 -9.10 -3.62
CA ALA A 99 -4.15 -8.62 -2.51
C ALA A 99 -3.54 -9.79 -1.78
N ASP A 100 -2.32 -9.63 -1.29
CA ASP A 100 -1.60 -10.70 -0.60
C ASP A 100 -1.87 -10.70 0.90
N ASP A 101 -2.24 -9.55 1.44
CA ASP A 101 -2.52 -9.43 2.86
C ASP A 101 -3.35 -8.16 3.08
N TYR A 102 -3.84 -7.98 4.29
CA TYR A 102 -4.57 -6.78 4.67
C TYR A 102 -4.23 -6.42 6.11
N LEU A 103 -4.42 -5.14 6.46
CA LEU A 103 -4.16 -4.64 7.80
C LEU A 103 -5.25 -3.63 8.16
N PRO A 104 -6.08 -3.91 9.16
CA PRO A 104 -7.14 -2.96 9.53
C PRO A 104 -6.57 -1.73 10.26
N LYS A 105 -7.17 -0.58 9.99
CA LYS A 105 -6.84 0.66 10.70
C LYS A 105 -7.69 0.74 11.98
N PRO A 106 -7.17 1.32 13.04
CA PRO A 106 -5.80 1.76 13.24
C PRO A 106 -4.86 0.58 13.47
N PHE A 107 -3.62 0.73 13.06
CA PHE A 107 -2.62 -0.33 13.24
C PHE A 107 -1.37 0.23 13.91
N GLU A 108 -0.62 -0.66 14.56
CA GLU A 108 0.68 -0.30 15.08
C GLU A 108 1.71 -0.38 13.95
N PRO A 109 2.61 0.60 13.81
CA PRO A 109 3.63 0.53 12.77
C PRO A 109 4.45 -0.75 12.80
N LYS A 110 4.71 -1.30 13.99
CA LYS A 110 5.43 -2.55 14.13
C LYS A 110 4.66 -3.72 13.49
N GLU A 111 3.34 -3.69 13.57
CA GLU A 111 2.50 -4.72 12.96
C GLU A 111 2.67 -4.72 11.45
N LEU A 112 2.77 -3.54 10.85
CA LEU A 112 3.01 -3.41 9.42
C LEU A 112 4.35 -4.03 9.03
N ILE A 113 5.40 -3.75 9.80
CA ILE A 113 6.73 -4.31 9.55
C ILE A 113 6.68 -5.84 9.58
N LEU A 114 5.95 -6.42 10.52
CA LEU A 114 5.88 -7.86 10.66
C LEU A 114 5.19 -8.54 9.48
N ARG A 115 4.35 -7.81 8.74
CA ARG A 115 3.66 -8.37 7.58
C ARG A 115 4.46 -8.20 6.28
N ILE A 116 5.48 -7.38 6.30
CA ILE A 116 6.38 -7.23 5.18
C ILE A 116 7.35 -8.40 5.13
#